data_024ac398da03a13d67b2aa50f3ef946b
#
_entry.id   024ac398da03a13d67b2aa50f3ef946b
#
_cell.length_a   1.000
_cell.length_b   1.000
_cell.length_c   1.000
_cell.angle_alpha   90.00
_cell.angle_beta   90.00
_cell.angle_gamma   90.00
#
_symmetry.space_group_name_H-M   'P 1'
#
loop_
_entity.id
_entity.type
_entity.pdbx_description
1 polymer ?
#
loop_
_entity_poly.entity_id
_entity_poly.type
_entity_poly.pdbx_seq_one_letter_code
_entity_poly.pdbx_strand_id
1 'polypeptide(L)'
;MIRRLSILVLLFFTLSSCDSQQQQDEFEQSAGDIANDFAKTDSQGSILDDDKDDWRTAPIYGGKVRFDPAYPNPATIDFVTIPVTVLEFNAIQGGLRIRARDGNGNFRTLDDILDATDPGAYIFRFSPALLARTGLVRLFIFDQLGELVSYGDLMIQ
;
A
#
# COMPACT_ATOMS: atom_id res chain seq x y z
N MET A 1 23.32 -2.21 43.57
CA MET A 1 23.42 -1.50 42.26
C MET A 1 22.68 -2.20 41.12
N ILE A 2 22.66 -3.52 41.02
CA ILE A 2 22.05 -4.31 39.91
C ILE A 2 20.52 -4.12 39.77
N ARG A 3 19.78 -3.98 40.86
CA ARG A 3 18.31 -3.81 40.85
C ARG A 3 17.79 -2.51 40.17
N ARG A 4 18.57 -1.42 40.24
CA ARG A 4 18.21 -0.13 39.63
C ARG A 4 18.49 -0.11 38.15
N LEU A 5 19.46 -0.87 37.66
CA LEU A 5 19.80 -0.98 36.23
C LEU A 5 18.72 -1.76 35.49
N SER A 6 18.17 -2.82 36.10
CA SER A 6 17.09 -3.63 35.46
C SER A 6 15.81 -2.85 35.26
N ILE A 7 15.45 -1.94 36.16
CA ILE A 7 14.26 -1.10 36.04
C ILE A 7 14.42 -0.06 34.87
N LEU A 8 15.63 0.47 34.71
CA LEU A 8 15.92 1.44 33.65
C LEU A 8 15.86 0.80 32.27
N VAL A 9 16.35 -0.43 32.11
CA VAL A 9 16.27 -1.18 30.83
C VAL A 9 14.83 -1.54 30.49
N LEU A 10 14.01 -1.92 31.49
CA LEU A 10 12.59 -2.21 31.23
C LEU A 10 11.81 -0.97 30.78
N LEU A 11 12.12 0.22 31.30
CA LEU A 11 11.48 1.47 30.93
C LEU A 11 11.80 1.88 29.46
N PHE A 12 13.01 1.58 28.99
CA PHE A 12 13.40 1.88 27.59
C PHE A 12 12.67 1.01 26.57
N PHE A 13 12.37 -0.25 26.89
CA PHE A 13 11.63 -1.13 25.98
C PHE A 13 10.15 -0.74 25.81
N THR A 14 9.53 -0.15 26.82
CA THR A 14 8.12 0.28 26.73
C THR A 14 7.91 1.53 25.88
N LEU A 15 8.90 2.41 25.78
CA LEU A 15 8.78 3.64 24.97
C LEU A 15 8.87 3.37 23.45
N SER A 16 9.69 2.40 23.03
CA SER A 16 9.83 2.05 21.61
C SER A 16 8.60 1.34 21.03
N SER A 17 7.83 0.64 21.86
CA SER A 17 6.62 -0.08 21.41
C SER A 17 5.44 0.87 21.16
N CYS A 18 5.33 1.99 21.86
CA CYS A 18 4.27 2.98 21.65
C CYS A 18 4.42 3.73 20.32
N ASP A 19 5.64 4.01 19.89
CA ASP A 19 5.92 4.79 18.68
C ASP A 19 5.53 4.03 17.39
N SER A 20 5.84 2.75 17.33
CA SER A 20 5.51 1.91 16.16
C SER A 20 4.00 1.67 15.99
N GLN A 21 3.27 1.52 17.10
CA GLN A 21 1.82 1.36 17.05
C GLN A 21 1.14 2.66 16.59
N GLN A 22 1.59 3.81 17.08
CA GLN A 22 1.07 5.10 16.67
C GLN A 22 1.28 5.34 15.17
N GLN A 23 2.45 5.01 14.62
CA GLN A 23 2.72 5.14 13.18
C GLN A 23 1.81 4.24 12.33
N GLN A 24 1.51 3.03 12.82
CA GLN A 24 0.58 2.14 12.14
C GLN A 24 -0.86 2.68 12.16
N ASP A 25 -1.32 3.17 13.31
CA ASP A 25 -2.64 3.77 13.47
C ASP A 25 -2.80 5.02 12.57
N GLU A 26 -1.78 5.88 12.49
CA GLU A 26 -1.75 7.05 11.61
C GLU A 26 -1.77 6.65 10.13
N PHE A 27 -1.09 5.58 9.74
CA PHE A 27 -1.11 5.03 8.38
C PHE A 27 -2.51 4.53 8.01
N GLU A 28 -3.15 3.76 8.89
CA GLU A 28 -4.50 3.22 8.66
C GLU A 28 -5.56 4.33 8.62
N GLN A 29 -5.41 5.35 9.46
CA GLN A 29 -6.27 6.54 9.41
C GLN A 29 -6.13 7.26 8.07
N SER A 30 -4.91 7.53 7.62
CA SER A 30 -4.64 8.19 6.33
C SER A 30 -5.20 7.39 5.15
N ALA A 31 -5.14 6.05 5.22
CA ALA A 31 -5.76 5.19 4.21
C ALA A 31 -7.30 5.34 4.15
N GLY A 32 -7.92 5.66 5.30
CA GLY A 32 -9.36 5.92 5.41
C GLY A 32 -9.81 7.30 4.92
N ASP A 33 -8.89 8.26 4.77
CA ASP A 33 -9.17 9.62 4.33
C ASP A 33 -9.62 9.66 2.86
N ILE A 34 -10.31 10.73 2.49
CA ILE A 34 -10.74 10.95 1.11
C ILE A 34 -9.51 11.26 0.25
N ALA A 35 -9.36 10.53 -0.86
CA ALA A 35 -8.35 10.81 -1.87
C ALA A 35 -8.48 12.26 -2.39
N ASN A 36 -7.40 13.02 -2.39
CA ASN A 36 -7.39 14.45 -2.75
C ASN A 36 -6.37 14.82 -3.82
N ASP A 37 -5.36 13.98 -4.03
CA ASP A 37 -4.32 14.12 -5.06
C ASP A 37 -3.85 12.73 -5.51
N PHE A 38 -2.90 12.64 -6.44
CA PHE A 38 -2.37 11.38 -6.94
C PHE A 38 -0.99 11.56 -7.59
N ALA A 39 -0.13 10.58 -7.47
CA ALA A 39 1.13 10.50 -8.19
C ALA A 39 0.89 10.37 -9.70
N LYS A 40 1.35 11.33 -10.51
CA LYS A 40 1.15 11.37 -11.95
C LYS A 40 2.26 10.64 -12.69
N THR A 41 1.88 9.71 -13.55
CA THR A 41 2.83 8.90 -14.32
C THR A 41 2.47 8.86 -15.81
N ASP A 42 3.47 8.62 -16.65
CA ASP A 42 3.25 8.33 -18.07
C ASP A 42 2.93 6.84 -18.31
N SER A 43 2.75 6.46 -19.56
CA SER A 43 2.45 5.08 -19.95
C SER A 43 3.61 4.09 -19.74
N GLN A 44 4.80 4.58 -19.42
CA GLN A 44 6.02 3.79 -19.18
C GLN A 44 6.38 3.72 -17.69
N GLY A 45 5.61 4.41 -16.83
CA GLY A 45 5.85 4.47 -15.38
C GLY A 45 6.82 5.56 -14.95
N SER A 46 7.19 6.50 -15.85
CA SER A 46 7.98 7.66 -15.44
C SER A 46 7.12 8.60 -14.61
N ILE A 47 7.60 8.99 -13.44
CA ILE A 47 6.90 9.92 -12.55
C ILE A 47 6.99 11.33 -13.15
N LEU A 48 5.85 11.93 -13.42
CA LEU A 48 5.70 13.30 -13.95
C LEU A 48 5.42 14.31 -12.83
N ASP A 49 4.70 13.87 -11.80
CA ASP A 49 4.41 14.61 -10.58
C ASP A 49 4.28 13.62 -9.43
N ASP A 50 4.92 13.91 -8.29
CA ASP A 50 5.02 12.97 -7.17
C ASP A 50 4.07 13.39 -6.06
N ASP A 51 3.22 12.46 -5.64
CA ASP A 51 2.46 12.58 -4.39
C ASP A 51 3.10 11.69 -3.32
N LYS A 52 3.69 12.32 -2.32
CA LYS A 52 4.44 11.61 -1.26
C LYS A 52 3.54 10.81 -0.33
N ASP A 53 2.24 11.06 -0.35
CA ASP A 53 1.27 10.34 0.46
C ASP A 53 0.77 9.06 -0.22
N ASP A 54 0.98 8.93 -1.55
CA ASP A 54 0.64 7.76 -2.31
C ASP A 54 1.69 6.65 -2.21
N TRP A 55 1.23 5.40 -2.30
CA TRP A 55 2.04 4.18 -2.45
C TRP A 55 3.03 3.95 -1.29
N ARG A 56 2.75 4.54 -0.14
CA ARG A 56 3.53 4.25 1.08
C ARG A 56 3.25 2.84 1.56
N THR A 57 4.29 2.20 2.06
CA THR A 57 4.17 0.89 2.72
C THR A 57 3.80 1.09 4.19
N ALA A 58 2.87 0.29 4.70
CA ALA A 58 2.53 0.29 6.11
C ALA A 58 3.77 0.05 7.00
N PRO A 59 3.90 0.73 8.15
CA PRO A 59 5.08 0.65 9.00
C PRO A 59 5.52 -0.77 9.37
N ILE A 60 4.58 -1.69 9.60
CA ILE A 60 4.87 -3.11 9.90
C ILE A 60 5.53 -3.86 8.74
N TYR A 61 5.40 -3.36 7.50
CA TYR A 61 6.03 -3.90 6.29
C TYR A 61 7.22 -3.05 5.81
N GLY A 62 7.58 -2.01 6.58
CA GLY A 62 8.68 -1.09 6.25
C GLY A 62 9.99 -1.83 6.01
N GLY A 63 10.66 -1.54 4.88
CA GLY A 63 11.89 -2.21 4.47
C GLY A 63 11.73 -3.62 3.90
N LYS A 64 10.52 -4.21 3.95
CA LYS A 64 10.25 -5.58 3.48
C LYS A 64 9.57 -5.61 2.12
N VAL A 65 8.76 -4.58 1.82
CA VAL A 65 8.01 -4.45 0.56
C VAL A 65 8.08 -3.00 0.11
N ARG A 66 8.12 -2.77 -1.20
CA ARG A 66 8.02 -1.45 -1.81
C ARG A 66 7.01 -1.48 -2.94
N PHE A 67 6.24 -0.42 -3.05
CA PHE A 67 5.32 -0.16 -4.16
C PHE A 67 5.82 1.04 -4.94
N ASP A 68 5.78 0.95 -6.26
CA ASP A 68 5.99 2.09 -7.14
C ASP A 68 4.61 2.60 -7.62
N PRO A 69 4.47 3.89 -7.98
CA PRO A 69 3.20 4.45 -8.40
C PRO A 69 2.54 3.71 -9.57
N ALA A 70 1.20 3.69 -9.55
CA ALA A 70 0.40 3.14 -10.64
C ALA A 70 0.71 3.85 -11.96
N TYR A 71 0.74 3.10 -13.07
CA TYR A 71 0.89 3.69 -14.40
C TYR A 71 0.05 2.96 -15.47
N PRO A 72 -0.45 3.72 -16.48
CA PRO A 72 -0.50 5.18 -16.52
C PRO A 72 -1.41 5.76 -15.44
N ASN A 73 -1.07 6.94 -14.92
CA ASN A 73 -1.93 7.69 -14.02
C ASN A 73 -1.90 9.19 -14.41
N PRO A 74 -2.93 9.79 -14.94
CA PRO A 74 -4.32 9.29 -15.08
C PRO A 74 -4.47 8.07 -15.99
N ALA A 75 -5.40 7.19 -15.62
CA ALA A 75 -5.75 6.00 -16.38
C ALA A 75 -6.97 6.25 -17.27
N THR A 76 -6.99 5.60 -18.43
CA THR A 76 -8.13 5.52 -19.32
C THR A 76 -8.77 4.13 -19.26
N ILE A 77 -9.27 3.59 -20.37
CA ILE A 77 -9.85 2.25 -20.47
C ILE A 77 -8.80 1.13 -20.53
N ASP A 78 -7.53 1.47 -20.73
CA ASP A 78 -6.42 0.52 -20.82
C ASP A 78 -6.04 -0.05 -19.48
N PHE A 79 -5.13 -1.02 -19.47
CA PHE A 79 -4.65 -1.61 -18.23
C PHE A 79 -3.79 -0.62 -17.43
N VAL A 80 -4.00 -0.64 -16.11
CA VAL A 80 -3.14 -0.03 -15.12
C VAL A 80 -2.20 -1.08 -14.56
N THR A 81 -0.94 -0.69 -14.37
CA THR A 81 0.11 -1.53 -13.79
C THR A 81 0.61 -0.90 -12.49
N ILE A 82 0.82 -1.68 -11.46
CA ILE A 82 1.42 -1.25 -10.20
C ILE A 82 2.58 -2.20 -9.89
N PRO A 83 3.84 -1.72 -9.97
CA PRO A 83 4.99 -2.53 -9.62
C PRO A 83 5.10 -2.73 -8.10
N VAL A 84 5.49 -3.95 -7.73
CA VAL A 84 5.72 -4.35 -6.34
C VAL A 84 7.08 -5.02 -6.24
N THR A 85 7.89 -4.63 -5.27
CA THR A 85 9.14 -5.30 -4.95
C THR A 85 9.05 -5.88 -3.55
N VAL A 86 9.08 -7.20 -3.43
CA VAL A 86 9.24 -7.91 -2.16
C VAL A 86 10.74 -8.06 -1.90
N LEU A 87 11.20 -7.65 -0.73
CA LEU A 87 12.62 -7.57 -0.38
C LEU A 87 13.06 -8.71 0.56
N GLU A 88 12.14 -9.29 1.32
CA GLU A 88 12.42 -10.33 2.31
C GLU A 88 11.51 -11.54 2.13
N PHE A 89 12.02 -12.72 2.44
CA PHE A 89 11.23 -13.96 2.47
C PHE A 89 10.14 -13.90 3.55
N ASN A 90 8.96 -14.39 3.22
CA ASN A 90 7.81 -14.44 4.12
C ASN A 90 7.39 -13.07 4.70
N ALA A 91 7.78 -11.97 4.04
CA ALA A 91 7.35 -10.64 4.40
C ALA A 91 5.82 -10.48 4.25
N ILE A 92 5.28 -11.15 3.25
CA ILE A 92 3.85 -11.13 2.91
C ILE A 92 3.23 -12.49 3.20
N GLN A 93 2.07 -12.50 3.85
CA GLN A 93 1.36 -13.72 4.21
C GLN A 93 0.40 -14.14 3.09
N GLY A 94 0.76 -15.20 2.36
CA GLY A 94 -0.10 -15.83 1.35
C GLY A 94 -0.29 -15.04 0.05
N GLY A 95 0.51 -13.99 -0.19
CA GLY A 95 0.41 -13.12 -1.37
C GLY A 95 -0.31 -11.81 -1.12
N LEU A 96 -0.52 -11.05 -2.19
CA LEU A 96 -1.09 -9.69 -2.16
C LEU A 96 -2.40 -9.62 -2.95
N ARG A 97 -3.31 -8.76 -2.50
CA ARG A 97 -4.60 -8.49 -3.14
C ARG A 97 -4.83 -6.99 -3.26
N ILE A 98 -5.16 -6.52 -4.46
CA ILE A 98 -5.56 -5.14 -4.67
C ILE A 98 -7.07 -5.00 -4.76
N ARG A 99 -7.62 -4.02 -4.06
CA ARG A 99 -9.06 -3.73 -3.97
C ARG A 99 -9.32 -2.24 -4.07
N ALA A 100 -10.52 -1.89 -4.54
CA ALA A 100 -11.04 -0.53 -4.50
C ALA A 100 -12.57 -0.53 -4.32
N ARG A 101 -13.14 0.63 -3.99
CA ARG A 101 -14.61 0.80 -4.00
C ARG A 101 -15.08 1.11 -5.42
N ASP A 102 -16.05 0.32 -5.90
CA ASP A 102 -16.71 0.57 -7.19
C ASP A 102 -17.67 1.77 -7.13
N GLY A 103 -18.32 2.08 -8.25
CA GLY A 103 -19.30 3.17 -8.36
C GLY A 103 -20.50 3.04 -7.42
N ASN A 104 -20.77 1.85 -6.86
CA ASN A 104 -21.82 1.59 -5.88
C ASN A 104 -21.30 1.61 -4.42
N GLY A 105 -20.01 1.87 -4.21
CA GLY A 105 -19.36 1.89 -2.91
C GLY A 105 -18.94 0.52 -2.37
N ASN A 106 -19.12 -0.57 -3.12
CA ASN A 106 -18.71 -1.90 -2.70
C ASN A 106 -17.24 -2.14 -2.96
N PHE A 107 -16.56 -2.83 -2.03
CA PHE A 107 -15.19 -3.28 -2.28
C PHE A 107 -15.16 -4.35 -3.36
N ARG A 108 -14.37 -4.09 -4.40
CA ARG A 108 -14.11 -5.03 -5.50
C ARG A 108 -12.63 -5.40 -5.53
N THR A 109 -12.33 -6.68 -5.65
CA THR A 109 -10.98 -7.15 -5.96
C THR A 109 -10.70 -6.87 -7.43
N LEU A 110 -9.54 -6.27 -7.72
CA LEU A 110 -9.09 -5.90 -9.05
C LEU A 110 -8.08 -6.89 -9.60
N ASP A 111 -7.18 -7.36 -8.73
CA ASP A 111 -6.14 -8.34 -9.06
C ASP A 111 -5.59 -9.02 -7.80
N ASP A 112 -4.94 -10.19 -7.96
CA ASP A 112 -4.29 -10.96 -6.90
C ASP A 112 -2.91 -11.45 -7.37
N ILE A 113 -1.91 -11.36 -6.49
CA ILE A 113 -0.58 -11.95 -6.67
C ILE A 113 -0.40 -13.00 -5.58
N LEU A 114 -0.69 -14.26 -5.87
CA LEU A 114 -0.75 -15.33 -4.88
C LEU A 114 0.63 -15.86 -4.46
N ASP A 115 1.67 -15.61 -5.25
CA ASP A 115 3.03 -16.06 -5.05
C ASP A 115 4.00 -14.96 -4.58
N ALA A 116 3.50 -13.78 -4.19
CA ALA A 116 4.32 -12.69 -3.67
C ALA A 116 4.82 -12.94 -2.23
N THR A 117 5.30 -14.15 -1.95
CA THR A 117 5.86 -14.55 -0.65
C THR A 117 7.38 -14.51 -0.63
N ASP A 118 8.00 -14.59 -1.80
CA ASP A 118 9.45 -14.63 -1.98
C ASP A 118 9.98 -13.24 -2.45
N PRO A 119 11.25 -12.94 -2.16
CA PRO A 119 11.88 -11.73 -2.71
C PRO A 119 11.85 -11.74 -4.24
N GLY A 120 11.37 -10.64 -4.82
CA GLY A 120 11.21 -10.54 -6.26
C GLY A 120 10.46 -9.30 -6.70
N ALA A 121 10.38 -9.12 -8.01
CA ALA A 121 9.58 -8.09 -8.66
C ALA A 121 8.26 -8.72 -9.15
N TYR A 122 7.16 -8.12 -8.74
CA TYR A 122 5.80 -8.51 -9.08
C TYR A 122 5.05 -7.32 -9.66
N ILE A 123 3.91 -7.58 -10.28
CA ILE A 123 3.05 -6.53 -10.80
C ILE A 123 1.58 -6.88 -10.55
N PHE A 124 0.80 -5.88 -10.13
CA PHE A 124 -0.65 -5.91 -10.35
C PHE A 124 -0.97 -5.35 -11.73
N ARG A 125 -1.97 -5.92 -12.40
CA ARG A 125 -2.43 -5.47 -13.70
C ARG A 125 -3.93 -5.65 -13.85
N PHE A 126 -4.67 -4.55 -13.87
CA PHE A 126 -6.12 -4.58 -13.97
C PHE A 126 -6.66 -3.49 -14.92
N SER A 127 -7.90 -3.66 -15.39
CA SER A 127 -8.60 -2.63 -16.16
C SER A 127 -9.40 -1.72 -15.21
N PRO A 128 -9.25 -0.39 -15.29
CA PRO A 128 -10.06 0.57 -14.53
C PRO A 128 -11.57 0.42 -14.77
N ALA A 129 -11.97 -0.10 -15.92
CA ALA A 129 -13.37 -0.37 -16.26
C ALA A 129 -14.08 -1.30 -15.25
N LEU A 130 -13.33 -2.13 -14.52
CA LEU A 130 -13.88 -2.98 -13.44
C LEU A 130 -14.54 -2.18 -12.32
N LEU A 131 -14.15 -0.90 -12.16
CA LEU A 131 -14.68 -0.04 -11.09
C LEU A 131 -15.97 0.68 -11.50
N ALA A 132 -16.32 0.69 -12.79
CA ALA A 132 -17.52 1.35 -13.32
C ALA A 132 -17.71 2.79 -12.82
N ARG A 133 -16.61 3.55 -12.71
CA ARG A 133 -16.59 4.94 -12.24
C ARG A 133 -15.44 5.71 -12.85
N THR A 134 -15.53 7.05 -12.81
CA THR A 134 -14.47 7.99 -13.16
C THR A 134 -14.11 8.86 -11.97
N GLY A 135 -13.05 9.65 -12.10
CA GLY A 135 -12.54 10.50 -11.04
C GLY A 135 -11.49 9.82 -10.17
N LEU A 136 -11.16 10.44 -9.06
CA LEU A 136 -10.13 9.95 -8.14
C LEU A 136 -10.64 8.76 -7.33
N VAL A 137 -9.85 7.69 -7.25
CA VAL A 137 -10.19 6.42 -6.59
C VAL A 137 -9.02 5.96 -5.76
N ARG A 138 -9.24 5.71 -4.46
CA ARG A 138 -8.25 5.06 -3.61
C ARG A 138 -8.24 3.55 -3.84
N LEU A 139 -7.05 3.04 -4.10
CA LEU A 139 -6.71 1.62 -4.20
C LEU A 139 -6.09 1.17 -2.88
N PHE A 140 -6.43 -0.01 -2.42
CA PHE A 140 -5.92 -0.60 -1.20
C PHE A 140 -5.26 -1.93 -1.53
N ILE A 141 -4.08 -2.17 -0.99
CA ILE A 141 -3.36 -3.44 -1.14
C ILE A 141 -3.31 -4.12 0.22
N PHE A 142 -3.86 -5.32 0.27
CA PHE A 142 -3.90 -6.17 1.45
C PHE A 142 -3.06 -7.43 1.23
N ASP A 143 -2.56 -8.02 2.31
CA ASP A 143 -2.14 -9.40 2.27
C ASP A 143 -3.35 -10.36 2.29
N GLN A 144 -3.12 -11.66 2.23
CA GLN A 144 -4.22 -12.64 2.23
C GLN A 144 -4.87 -12.83 3.61
N LEU A 145 -4.26 -12.33 4.69
CA LEU A 145 -4.86 -12.30 6.02
C LEU A 145 -5.78 -11.08 6.22
N GLY A 146 -5.73 -10.11 5.29
CA GLY A 146 -6.54 -8.90 5.32
C GLY A 146 -5.85 -7.71 5.98
N GLU A 147 -4.54 -7.80 6.26
CA GLU A 147 -3.74 -6.68 6.75
C GLU A 147 -3.47 -5.68 5.62
N LEU A 148 -3.63 -4.39 5.88
CA LEU A 148 -3.36 -3.33 4.93
C LEU A 148 -1.84 -3.16 4.77
N VAL A 149 -1.34 -3.38 3.55
CA VAL A 149 0.09 -3.32 3.21
C VAL A 149 0.47 -1.98 2.59
N SER A 150 -0.41 -1.44 1.73
CA SER A 150 -0.21 -0.15 1.06
C SER A 150 -1.55 0.41 0.56
N TYR A 151 -1.55 1.69 0.24
CA TYR A 151 -2.62 2.34 -0.51
C TYR A 151 -2.05 3.41 -1.43
N GLY A 152 -2.83 3.80 -2.44
CA GLY A 152 -2.50 4.90 -3.34
C GLY A 152 -3.70 5.30 -4.19
N ASP A 153 -3.59 6.41 -4.89
CA ASP A 153 -4.69 7.03 -5.56
C ASP A 153 -4.54 6.94 -7.09
N LEU A 154 -5.65 6.63 -7.76
CA LEU A 154 -5.75 6.48 -9.22
C LEU A 154 -6.80 7.45 -9.77
N MET A 155 -6.41 8.29 -10.71
CA MET A 155 -7.33 9.13 -11.48
C MET A 155 -7.82 8.36 -12.71
N ILE A 156 -9.14 8.12 -12.82
CA ILE A 156 -9.79 7.44 -13.95
C ILE A 156 -10.50 8.48 -14.79
N GLN A 157 -10.17 8.52 -16.10
CA GLN A 157 -10.73 9.45 -17.09
C GLN A 157 -11.75 8.79 -18.02
#